data_d04544613ffcd07281c9b34cb2ba2e61
#
_entry.id   d04544613ffcd07281c9b34cb2ba2e61
#
_cell.length_a   1.000
_cell.length_b   1.000
_cell.length_c   1.000
_cell.angle_alpha   90.00
_cell.angle_beta   90.00
_cell.angle_gamma   90.00
#
_symmetry.space_group_name_H-M   'P 1'
#
loop_
_entity.id
_entity.type
_entity.pdbx_description
1 polymer ?
#
loop_
_entity_poly.entity_id
_entity_poly.type
_entity_poly.pdbx_seq_one_letter_code
_entity_poly.pdbx_strand_id
1 'polypeptide(L)'
;KCNFRTILFPWYEYSLSYEVPKVKDTFTQKVTGDYDVSHLKSDTQEYHESGFIERYPVDVTKLKKSEPRLYEEGKVNQQNMEYLQKLIELCKVNDIEFVAVSTPIPIDTLRDYSDNYNAAWKYFGQFFEEQGVEYVNFNTQYFKAFTHELKAYTDYDGHMNGDAARAYSKVLAQVLESK
;
A
#
# COMPACT_ATOMS: atom_id res chain seq x y z
N LYS A 1 -0.55 27.54 -1.89
CA LYS A 1 0.65 28.37 -1.53
C LYS A 1 1.47 27.51 -0.59
N CYS A 2 2.62 26.98 -1.06
CA CYS A 2 3.54 26.24 -0.22
C CYS A 2 4.11 27.18 0.83
N ASN A 3 3.93 26.87 2.10
CA ASN A 3 4.48 27.69 3.18
C ASN A 3 5.96 27.35 3.32
N PHE A 4 6.84 28.35 3.48
CA PHE A 4 8.28 28.15 3.69
C PHE A 4 8.59 27.14 4.83
N ARG A 5 7.73 27.10 5.85
CA ARG A 5 7.83 26.13 6.95
C ARG A 5 7.58 24.69 6.51
N THR A 6 6.68 24.46 5.56
CA THR A 6 6.40 23.11 5.00
C THR A 6 7.54 22.61 4.11
N ILE A 7 8.30 23.54 3.49
CA ILE A 7 9.49 23.19 2.70
C ILE A 7 10.64 22.71 3.61
N LEU A 8 10.88 23.42 4.71
CA LEU A 8 11.93 23.06 5.67
C LEU A 8 11.54 21.89 6.59
N PHE A 9 10.25 21.79 6.88
CA PHE A 9 9.71 20.79 7.79
C PHE A 9 8.44 20.18 7.16
N PRO A 10 8.56 19.17 6.29
CA PRO A 10 7.42 18.55 5.58
C PRO A 10 6.31 18.05 6.50
N TRP A 11 6.64 17.72 7.75
CA TRP A 11 5.70 17.29 8.79
C TRP A 11 4.96 18.42 9.50
N TYR A 12 5.23 19.71 9.16
CA TYR A 12 4.66 20.86 9.84
C TYR A 12 3.15 21.04 9.63
N GLU A 13 2.58 20.44 8.58
CA GLU A 13 1.13 20.45 8.33
C GLU A 13 0.37 19.44 9.22
N TYR A 14 1.09 18.47 9.78
CA TYR A 14 0.52 17.55 10.76
C TYR A 14 0.61 18.21 12.14
N SER A 15 -0.52 18.34 12.79
CA SER A 15 -0.73 19.08 14.05
C SER A 15 0.46 18.96 15.03
N LEU A 16 1.29 20.00 15.11
CA LEU A 16 2.43 20.09 16.02
C LEU A 16 2.06 19.78 17.48
N SER A 17 0.81 20.08 17.87
CA SER A 17 0.30 19.81 19.20
C SER A 17 0.24 18.30 19.54
N TYR A 18 0.09 17.43 18.52
CA TYR A 18 0.05 15.97 18.68
C TYR A 18 1.44 15.35 18.51
N GLU A 19 2.19 15.81 17.51
CA GLU A 19 3.47 15.17 17.14
C GLU A 19 4.63 15.54 18.08
N VAL A 20 4.70 16.77 18.58
CA VAL A 20 5.79 17.20 19.47
C VAL A 20 5.84 16.42 20.79
N PRO A 21 4.72 16.21 21.51
CA PRO A 21 4.72 15.37 22.70
C PRO A 21 5.18 13.92 22.36
N LYS A 22 4.66 13.34 21.29
CA LYS A 22 5.00 11.97 20.87
C LYS A 22 6.48 11.82 20.49
N VAL A 23 7.05 12.77 19.76
CA VAL A 23 8.49 12.79 19.45
C VAL A 23 9.32 12.90 20.73
N LYS A 24 8.94 13.78 21.65
CA LYS A 24 9.61 13.98 22.93
C LYS A 24 9.58 12.69 23.77
N ASP A 25 8.41 12.06 23.87
CA ASP A 25 8.24 10.83 24.65
C ASP A 25 9.03 9.68 24.04
N THR A 26 8.97 9.49 22.73
CA THR A 26 9.75 8.48 22.02
C THR A 26 11.25 8.71 22.17
N PHE A 27 11.72 9.95 22.07
CA PHE A 27 13.12 10.29 22.26
C PHE A 27 13.57 10.00 23.69
N THR A 28 12.77 10.40 24.68
CA THR A 28 13.06 10.14 26.10
C THR A 28 13.16 8.64 26.36
N GLN A 29 12.19 7.85 25.90
CA GLN A 29 12.18 6.39 26.06
C GLN A 29 13.40 5.72 25.42
N LYS A 30 13.81 6.18 24.22
CA LYS A 30 15.02 5.65 23.55
C LYS A 30 16.30 6.00 24.28
N VAL A 31 16.41 7.21 24.86
CA VAL A 31 17.60 7.65 25.61
C VAL A 31 17.70 6.95 26.97
N THR A 32 16.57 6.71 27.64
CA THR A 32 16.54 6.00 28.94
C THR A 32 16.61 4.48 28.81
N GLY A 33 16.47 3.94 27.60
CA GLY A 33 16.39 2.49 27.37
C GLY A 33 15.03 1.87 27.71
N ASP A 34 14.05 2.70 28.08
CA ASP A 34 12.68 2.28 28.46
C ASP A 34 11.72 2.30 27.26
N TYR A 35 12.25 2.17 26.04
CA TYR A 35 11.40 2.17 24.84
C TYR A 35 10.47 0.96 24.85
N ASP A 36 9.20 1.24 25.13
CA ASP A 36 8.15 0.23 25.16
C ASP A 36 7.81 -0.21 23.73
N VAL A 37 8.12 -1.46 23.42
CA VAL A 37 7.78 -2.11 22.15
C VAL A 37 6.45 -2.86 22.20
N SER A 38 5.76 -2.86 23.35
CA SER A 38 4.47 -3.56 23.50
C SER A 38 3.41 -3.04 22.52
N HIS A 39 3.51 -1.75 22.12
CA HIS A 39 2.63 -1.16 21.11
C HIS A 39 2.84 -1.74 19.69
N LEU A 40 3.95 -2.46 19.46
CA LEU A 40 4.23 -3.14 18.20
C LEU A 40 3.42 -4.43 18.05
N LYS A 41 2.79 -4.89 19.13
CA LYS A 41 1.92 -6.06 19.15
C LYS A 41 0.56 -5.71 19.76
N SER A 42 -0.50 -6.14 19.09
CA SER A 42 -1.89 -6.01 19.55
C SER A 42 -2.63 -7.33 19.31
N ASP A 43 -3.92 -7.39 19.69
CA ASP A 43 -4.76 -8.55 19.43
C ASP A 43 -5.04 -8.78 17.93
N THR A 44 -4.74 -7.80 17.08
CA THR A 44 -5.05 -7.83 15.64
C THR A 44 -3.83 -7.85 14.74
N GLN A 45 -2.67 -7.45 15.24
CA GLN A 45 -1.44 -7.37 14.42
C GLN A 45 -0.17 -7.36 15.27
N GLU A 46 0.93 -7.72 14.62
CA GLU A 46 2.28 -7.65 15.18
C GLU A 46 3.25 -7.01 14.17
N TYR A 47 4.09 -6.10 14.64
CA TYR A 47 5.16 -5.51 13.84
C TYR A 47 6.45 -6.32 14.04
N HIS A 48 7.04 -6.78 12.96
CA HIS A 48 8.31 -7.49 12.96
C HIS A 48 9.47 -6.54 12.65
N GLU A 49 10.66 -6.82 13.17
CA GLU A 49 11.88 -6.01 12.96
C GLU A 49 12.24 -5.85 11.46
N SER A 50 11.83 -6.80 10.62
CA SER A 50 11.98 -6.72 9.17
C SER A 50 11.13 -5.62 8.49
N GLY A 51 10.31 -4.90 9.25
CA GLY A 51 9.35 -3.92 8.72
C GLY A 51 8.01 -4.53 8.30
N PHE A 52 7.80 -5.82 8.51
CA PHE A 52 6.56 -6.50 8.18
C PHE A 52 5.52 -6.31 9.29
N ILE A 53 4.33 -5.81 8.92
CA ILE A 53 3.18 -5.77 9.82
C ILE A 53 2.33 -7.00 9.54
N GLU A 54 2.41 -7.99 10.42
CA GLU A 54 1.60 -9.19 10.35
C GLU A 54 0.22 -8.93 10.92
N ARG A 55 -0.80 -8.96 10.08
CA ARG A 55 -2.19 -8.91 10.52
C ARG A 55 -2.70 -10.31 10.79
N TYR A 56 -3.38 -10.49 11.90
CA TYR A 56 -3.95 -11.79 12.27
C TYR A 56 -5.25 -12.06 11.50
N PRO A 57 -5.56 -13.35 11.21
CA PRO A 57 -6.84 -13.71 10.61
C PRO A 57 -8.02 -13.18 11.42
N VAL A 58 -9.05 -12.72 10.72
CA VAL A 58 -10.27 -12.18 11.32
C VAL A 58 -11.48 -13.06 11.03
N ASP A 59 -12.51 -12.96 11.85
CA ASP A 59 -13.82 -13.56 11.56
C ASP A 59 -14.49 -12.77 10.43
N VAL A 60 -14.44 -13.29 9.22
CA VAL A 60 -14.97 -12.63 8.01
C VAL A 60 -16.46 -12.36 8.09
N THR A 61 -17.21 -13.10 8.94
CA THR A 61 -18.66 -12.90 9.10
C THR A 61 -19.00 -11.60 9.86
N LYS A 62 -18.00 -11.03 10.54
CA LYS A 62 -18.13 -9.77 11.30
C LYS A 62 -17.58 -8.56 10.54
N LEU A 63 -16.95 -8.78 9.40
CA LEU A 63 -16.41 -7.68 8.60
C LEU A 63 -17.56 -6.83 8.04
N LYS A 64 -17.39 -5.52 8.19
CA LYS A 64 -18.27 -4.55 7.56
C LYS A 64 -17.66 -4.12 6.23
N LYS A 65 -18.48 -4.07 5.18
CA LYS A 65 -18.06 -3.48 3.92
C LYS A 65 -17.75 -2.00 4.15
N SER A 66 -16.56 -1.57 3.76
CA SER A 66 -16.20 -0.17 3.62
C SER A 66 -16.49 0.28 2.19
N GLU A 67 -16.79 1.56 2.01
CA GLU A 67 -16.79 2.14 0.67
C GLU A 67 -15.34 2.39 0.25
N PRO A 68 -14.84 1.74 -0.81
CA PRO A 68 -13.48 1.98 -1.27
C PRO A 68 -13.36 3.40 -1.83
N ARG A 69 -12.14 3.90 -1.87
CA ARG A 69 -11.87 5.12 -2.65
C ARG A 69 -12.00 4.79 -4.12
N LEU A 70 -13.01 5.36 -4.75
CA LEU A 70 -13.27 5.13 -6.17
C LEU A 70 -12.37 6.01 -7.03
N TYR A 71 -11.92 5.43 -8.15
CA TYR A 71 -11.30 6.20 -9.21
C TYR A 71 -12.34 7.12 -9.86
N GLU A 72 -11.99 8.38 -10.05
CA GLU A 72 -12.80 9.34 -10.79
C GLU A 72 -11.92 9.96 -11.88
N GLU A 73 -12.36 9.77 -13.14
CA GLU A 73 -11.68 10.36 -14.29
C GLU A 73 -11.58 11.88 -14.13
N GLY A 74 -10.40 12.44 -14.36
CA GLY A 74 -10.12 13.87 -14.20
C GLY A 74 -9.89 14.34 -12.76
N LYS A 75 -10.07 13.49 -11.74
CA LYS A 75 -9.75 13.82 -10.34
C LYS A 75 -8.43 13.19 -9.84
N VAL A 76 -7.68 12.56 -10.72
CA VAL A 76 -6.34 12.07 -10.39
C VAL A 76 -5.46 13.25 -10.01
N ASN A 77 -4.81 13.17 -8.86
CA ASN A 77 -3.94 14.24 -8.37
C ASN A 77 -2.71 14.36 -9.26
N GLN A 78 -2.66 15.43 -10.06
CA GLN A 78 -1.60 15.68 -11.02
C GLN A 78 -0.22 15.80 -10.38
N GLN A 79 -0.14 16.41 -9.19
CA GLN A 79 1.13 16.52 -8.46
C GLN A 79 1.66 15.15 -8.05
N ASN A 80 0.78 14.21 -7.64
CA ASN A 80 1.19 12.84 -7.32
C ASN A 80 1.68 12.11 -8.58
N MET A 81 1.03 12.33 -9.72
CA MET A 81 1.48 11.76 -11.00
C MET A 81 2.85 12.30 -11.42
N GLU A 82 3.09 13.61 -11.26
CA GLU A 82 4.41 14.21 -11.50
C GLU A 82 5.50 13.60 -10.59
N TYR A 83 5.20 13.36 -9.33
CA TYR A 83 6.15 12.70 -8.42
C TYR A 83 6.39 11.23 -8.81
N LEU A 84 5.37 10.52 -9.25
CA LEU A 84 5.52 9.15 -9.75
C LEU A 84 6.41 9.13 -10.99
N GLN A 85 6.21 10.05 -11.94
CA GLN A 85 7.10 10.19 -13.11
C GLN A 85 8.55 10.48 -12.73
N LYS A 86 8.77 11.40 -11.78
CA LYS A 86 10.11 11.71 -11.28
C LYS A 86 10.77 10.51 -10.60
N LEU A 87 9.99 9.69 -9.88
CA LEU A 87 10.48 8.45 -9.27
C LEU A 87 10.89 7.44 -10.34
N ILE A 88 10.06 7.24 -11.36
CA ILE A 88 10.37 6.34 -12.48
C ILE A 88 11.63 6.80 -13.19
N GLU A 89 11.76 8.10 -13.47
CA GLU A 89 12.96 8.66 -14.12
C GLU A 89 14.19 8.49 -13.23
N LEU A 90 14.08 8.72 -11.92
CA LEU A 90 15.18 8.49 -10.98
C LEU A 90 15.65 7.03 -11.00
N CYS A 91 14.73 6.08 -11.09
CA CYS A 91 15.07 4.66 -11.22
C CYS A 91 15.82 4.41 -12.55
N LYS A 92 15.30 4.93 -13.67
CA LYS A 92 15.92 4.78 -15.00
C LYS A 92 17.35 5.31 -15.05
N VAL A 93 17.60 6.52 -14.54
CA VAL A 93 18.95 7.13 -14.58
C VAL A 93 19.95 6.46 -13.65
N ASN A 94 19.49 5.61 -12.73
CA ASN A 94 20.33 4.85 -11.81
C ASN A 94 20.33 3.34 -12.11
N ASP A 95 19.89 2.92 -13.30
CA ASP A 95 19.80 1.50 -13.69
C ASP A 95 19.00 0.64 -12.68
N ILE A 96 17.96 1.21 -12.09
CA ILE A 96 17.05 0.52 -11.18
C ILE A 96 15.79 0.14 -11.95
N GLU A 97 15.48 -1.14 -11.99
CA GLU A 97 14.21 -1.62 -12.55
C GLU A 97 13.05 -1.21 -11.67
N PHE A 98 12.07 -0.48 -12.25
CA PHE A 98 10.84 -0.09 -11.58
C PHE A 98 9.69 -0.95 -12.11
N VAL A 99 9.03 -1.69 -11.22
CA VAL A 99 7.86 -2.50 -11.54
C VAL A 99 6.65 -2.01 -10.77
N ALA A 100 5.56 -1.73 -11.46
CA ALA A 100 4.29 -1.38 -10.83
C ALA A 100 3.45 -2.64 -10.60
N VAL A 101 2.86 -2.76 -9.42
CA VAL A 101 2.06 -3.95 -9.05
C VAL A 101 0.71 -3.54 -8.48
N SER A 102 -0.38 -4.07 -9.06
CA SER A 102 -1.70 -4.09 -8.41
C SER A 102 -1.86 -5.40 -7.66
N THR A 103 -1.84 -5.31 -6.34
CA THR A 103 -2.03 -6.47 -5.44
C THR A 103 -3.45 -7.04 -5.56
N PRO A 104 -3.64 -8.35 -5.32
CA PRO A 104 -4.98 -8.94 -5.36
C PRO A 104 -5.86 -8.36 -4.24
N ILE A 105 -7.13 -8.16 -4.54
CA ILE A 105 -8.17 -7.71 -3.60
C ILE A 105 -9.32 -8.73 -3.53
N PRO A 106 -10.18 -8.68 -2.48
CA PRO A 106 -11.27 -9.64 -2.32
C PRO A 106 -12.23 -9.67 -3.52
N ILE A 107 -12.67 -10.86 -3.89
CA ILE A 107 -13.61 -11.04 -5.03
C ILE A 107 -14.93 -10.30 -4.82
N ASP A 108 -15.37 -10.17 -3.57
CA ASP A 108 -16.58 -9.42 -3.24
C ASP A 108 -16.45 -7.95 -3.60
N THR A 109 -15.29 -7.34 -3.31
CA THR A 109 -15.00 -5.95 -3.69
C THR A 109 -14.88 -5.78 -5.20
N LEU A 110 -14.20 -6.72 -5.86
CA LEU A 110 -14.10 -6.73 -7.33
C LEU A 110 -15.49 -6.80 -8.00
N ARG A 111 -16.38 -7.65 -7.49
CA ARG A 111 -17.74 -7.79 -8.02
C ARG A 111 -18.54 -6.51 -7.84
N ASP A 112 -18.49 -5.90 -6.66
CA ASP A 112 -19.32 -4.76 -6.30
C ASP A 112 -18.87 -3.46 -7.02
N TYR A 113 -17.59 -3.36 -7.40
CA TYR A 113 -16.98 -2.15 -7.98
C TYR A 113 -16.19 -2.43 -9.28
N SER A 114 -16.56 -3.47 -10.03
CA SER A 114 -15.83 -3.96 -11.20
C SER A 114 -15.53 -2.86 -12.23
N ASP A 115 -16.53 -2.07 -12.60
CA ASP A 115 -16.39 -1.03 -13.63
C ASP A 115 -15.40 0.05 -13.21
N ASN A 116 -15.44 0.43 -11.93
CA ASN A 116 -14.54 1.44 -11.39
C ASN A 116 -13.09 0.95 -11.34
N TYR A 117 -12.85 -0.27 -10.86
CA TYR A 117 -11.52 -0.86 -10.85
C TYR A 117 -10.98 -1.05 -12.27
N ASN A 118 -11.80 -1.52 -13.21
CA ASN A 118 -11.41 -1.66 -14.62
C ASN A 118 -11.01 -0.33 -15.24
N ALA A 119 -11.75 0.75 -14.95
CA ALA A 119 -11.39 2.09 -15.40
C ALA A 119 -10.06 2.57 -14.83
N ALA A 120 -9.84 2.36 -13.52
CA ALA A 120 -8.57 2.68 -12.85
C ALA A 120 -7.39 1.89 -13.44
N TRP A 121 -7.56 0.58 -13.61
CA TRP A 121 -6.49 -0.27 -14.15
C TRP A 121 -6.17 0.04 -15.61
N LYS A 122 -7.16 0.43 -16.39
CA LYS A 122 -6.94 0.91 -17.76
C LYS A 122 -6.13 2.20 -17.77
N TYR A 123 -6.50 3.17 -16.93
CA TYR A 123 -5.78 4.44 -16.82
C TYR A 123 -4.32 4.24 -16.39
N PHE A 124 -4.08 3.51 -15.29
CA PHE A 124 -2.73 3.28 -14.80
C PHE A 124 -1.93 2.35 -15.71
N GLY A 125 -2.57 1.36 -16.35
CA GLY A 125 -1.93 0.50 -17.34
C GLY A 125 -1.38 1.30 -18.53
N GLN A 126 -2.18 2.20 -19.09
CA GLN A 126 -1.74 3.10 -20.15
C GLN A 126 -0.61 4.03 -19.68
N PHE A 127 -0.75 4.62 -18.50
CA PHE A 127 0.30 5.47 -17.93
C PHE A 127 1.64 4.72 -17.79
N PHE A 128 1.64 3.51 -17.25
CA PHE A 128 2.88 2.74 -17.08
C PHE A 128 3.45 2.27 -18.42
N GLU A 129 2.62 1.89 -19.39
CA GLU A 129 3.03 1.56 -20.76
C GLU A 129 3.74 2.75 -21.42
N GLU A 130 3.17 3.95 -21.34
CA GLU A 130 3.77 5.20 -21.87
C GLU A 130 5.11 5.52 -21.20
N GLN A 131 5.27 5.17 -19.93
CA GLN A 131 6.53 5.33 -19.19
C GLN A 131 7.53 4.19 -19.46
N GLY A 132 7.15 3.14 -20.22
CA GLY A 132 7.99 1.95 -20.41
C GLY A 132 8.23 1.18 -19.11
N VAL A 133 7.25 1.20 -18.21
CA VAL A 133 7.24 0.53 -16.92
C VAL A 133 6.40 -0.72 -16.99
N GLU A 134 6.89 -1.82 -16.47
CA GLU A 134 6.12 -3.03 -16.36
C GLU A 134 4.99 -2.87 -15.33
N TYR A 135 3.77 -3.30 -15.70
CA TYR A 135 2.61 -3.28 -14.82
C TYR A 135 2.04 -4.69 -14.63
N VAL A 136 2.23 -5.23 -13.42
CA VAL A 136 1.74 -6.55 -13.00
C VAL A 136 0.43 -6.39 -12.25
N ASN A 137 -0.67 -6.90 -12.81
CA ASN A 137 -1.99 -6.78 -12.19
C ASN A 137 -2.56 -8.14 -11.79
N PHE A 138 -2.62 -8.41 -10.47
CA PHE A 138 -3.16 -9.64 -9.91
C PHE A 138 -4.69 -9.72 -9.92
N ASN A 139 -5.38 -8.68 -10.32
CA ASN A 139 -6.84 -8.67 -10.41
C ASN A 139 -7.35 -8.88 -11.85
N THR A 140 -6.44 -8.96 -12.82
CA THR A 140 -6.75 -9.21 -14.23
C THR A 140 -5.81 -10.26 -14.82
N GLN A 141 -4.65 -9.85 -15.28
CA GLN A 141 -3.65 -10.67 -15.97
C GLN A 141 -3.20 -11.89 -15.15
N TYR A 142 -3.00 -11.70 -13.85
CA TYR A 142 -2.55 -12.74 -12.91
C TYR A 142 -3.64 -13.17 -11.91
N PHE A 143 -4.92 -12.99 -12.28
CA PHE A 143 -6.06 -13.28 -11.39
C PHE A 143 -6.02 -14.69 -10.78
N LYS A 144 -5.62 -15.71 -11.56
CA LYS A 144 -5.56 -17.10 -11.12
C LYS A 144 -4.30 -17.45 -10.32
N ALA A 145 -3.32 -16.54 -10.27
CA ALA A 145 -2.05 -16.81 -9.60
C ALA A 145 -2.17 -16.73 -8.07
N PHE A 146 -3.17 -16.01 -7.56
CA PHE A 146 -3.39 -15.88 -6.12
C PHE A 146 -4.88 -15.89 -5.79
N THR A 147 -5.20 -16.17 -4.50
CA THR A 147 -6.59 -16.21 -4.04
C THR A 147 -7.20 -14.84 -3.87
N HIS A 148 -8.50 -14.73 -4.17
CA HIS A 148 -9.35 -13.57 -3.94
C HIS A 148 -10.44 -13.84 -2.87
N GLU A 149 -10.34 -14.97 -2.17
CA GLU A 149 -11.30 -15.32 -1.11
C GLU A 149 -11.11 -14.40 0.09
N LEU A 150 -12.20 -13.84 0.61
CA LEU A 150 -12.19 -12.87 1.72
C LEU A 150 -11.44 -13.37 2.96
N LYS A 151 -11.41 -14.70 3.20
CA LYS A 151 -10.66 -15.29 4.34
C LYS A 151 -9.15 -15.05 4.31
N ALA A 152 -8.57 -14.70 3.15
CA ALA A 152 -7.17 -14.34 3.02
C ALA A 152 -6.88 -12.88 3.42
N TYR A 153 -7.93 -12.11 3.69
CA TYR A 153 -7.86 -10.68 3.96
C TYR A 153 -8.42 -10.34 5.33
N THR A 154 -8.06 -9.19 5.85
CA THR A 154 -8.56 -8.66 7.13
C THR A 154 -9.66 -7.62 6.95
N ASP A 155 -9.94 -7.23 5.71
CA ASP A 155 -10.97 -6.29 5.32
C ASP A 155 -11.33 -6.43 3.82
N TYR A 156 -12.28 -5.61 3.36
CA TYR A 156 -12.68 -5.56 1.95
C TYR A 156 -11.76 -4.69 1.07
N ASP A 157 -10.81 -3.95 1.67
CA ASP A 157 -9.91 -3.05 0.95
C ASP A 157 -8.67 -3.77 0.39
N GLY A 158 -8.47 -5.04 0.76
CA GLY A 158 -7.40 -5.87 0.22
C GLY A 158 -6.18 -6.03 1.14
N HIS A 159 -6.30 -5.66 2.41
CA HIS A 159 -5.24 -5.93 3.38
C HIS A 159 -5.21 -7.42 3.73
N MET A 160 -4.16 -8.10 3.30
CA MET A 160 -3.97 -9.53 3.55
C MET A 160 -3.66 -9.81 5.02
N ASN A 161 -4.11 -10.97 5.52
CA ASN A 161 -3.56 -11.51 6.77
C ASN A 161 -2.11 -12.00 6.56
N GLY A 162 -1.39 -12.26 7.65
CA GLY A 162 0.03 -12.59 7.61
C GLY A 162 0.37 -13.82 6.75
N ASP A 163 -0.45 -14.88 6.81
CA ASP A 163 -0.23 -16.08 6.03
C ASP A 163 -0.44 -15.83 4.53
N ALA A 164 -1.50 -15.11 4.19
CA ALA A 164 -1.79 -14.73 2.82
C ALA A 164 -0.70 -13.79 2.26
N ALA A 165 -0.23 -12.82 3.05
CA ALA A 165 0.84 -11.92 2.65
C ALA A 165 2.15 -12.66 2.35
N ARG A 166 2.52 -13.63 3.20
CA ARG A 166 3.70 -14.48 2.98
C ARG A 166 3.55 -15.37 1.72
N ALA A 167 2.36 -15.92 1.52
CA ALA A 167 2.07 -16.72 0.32
C ALA A 167 2.10 -15.85 -0.94
N TYR A 168 1.49 -14.66 -0.88
CA TYR A 168 1.50 -13.71 -1.99
C TYR A 168 2.91 -13.26 -2.37
N SER A 169 3.78 -12.97 -1.39
CA SER A 169 5.16 -12.57 -1.65
C SER A 169 5.93 -13.62 -2.45
N LYS A 170 5.69 -14.92 -2.18
CA LYS A 170 6.29 -16.02 -2.96
C LYS A 170 5.76 -16.07 -4.39
N VAL A 171 4.46 -15.87 -4.57
CA VAL A 171 3.84 -15.84 -5.90
C VAL A 171 4.32 -14.63 -6.70
N LEU A 172 4.42 -13.46 -6.06
CA LEU A 172 4.96 -12.27 -6.70
C LEU A 172 6.40 -12.48 -7.17
N ALA A 173 7.25 -13.04 -6.31
CA ALA A 173 8.63 -13.36 -6.69
C ALA A 173 8.68 -14.28 -7.92
N GLN A 174 7.90 -15.37 -7.94
CA GLN A 174 7.82 -16.28 -9.09
C GLN A 174 7.35 -15.58 -10.38
N VAL A 175 6.38 -14.68 -10.29
CA VAL A 175 5.90 -13.90 -11.43
C VAL A 175 7.00 -12.97 -11.96
N LEU A 176 7.78 -12.34 -11.09
CA LEU A 176 8.88 -11.46 -11.48
C LEU A 176 10.08 -12.23 -12.03
N GLU A 177 10.41 -13.41 -11.48
CA GLU A 177 11.50 -14.27 -11.95
C GLU A 177 11.21 -14.99 -13.26
N SER A 178 9.93 -15.18 -13.62
CA SER A 178 9.52 -15.89 -14.84
C SER A 178 9.64 -15.06 -16.12
N LYS A 179 10.19 -13.87 -16.04
CA LYS A 179 10.34 -12.87 -17.09
C LYS A 179 11.78 -12.70 -17.48
#